data_e40699799ae58fc4627c578b03c39d5f
#
_entry.id   e40699799ae58fc4627c578b03c39d5f
#
_cell.length_a   1.000
_cell.length_b   1.000
_cell.length_c   1.000
_cell.angle_alpha   90.00
_cell.angle_beta   90.00
_cell.angle_gamma   90.00
#
_symmetry.space_group_name_H-M   'P 1'
#
loop_
_entity.id
_entity.type
_entity.pdbx_description
1 polymer ?
#
loop_
_entity_poly.entity_id
_entity_poly.type
_entity_poly.pdbx_seq_one_letter_code
_entity_poly.pdbx_strand_id
1 'polypeptide(L)'
;MERALMDKLVEWKNSPRRKPLILNGARQVGKTWLLKEFGRRHFANVAYINLDQNTAMQEQFELGYDIQRLVSAFQFETGEVIKEQETLVILDEIQECPKALTSLKYFCEEAPGLAVAAAGSLLGITIHSGTGYPVGKVNALDLYPMSFREFLAATGNAGMSELVASNDPAMINSFAGKITPLLRQYYYVGGMPEAAAAFLERGLLEDARSIQNQILSDYERDVSKHLSRTEAEYAIAAWRSIPSHLGKENKKFVFGHIAQGARARNYQSGITWLEQAGLVTKVRRISKPGLPLCPYADDAAFKLFLLDVGLLGAMVRLDKSTVIGGSAIFEEFKGALTEQYVCQQLVSECGFTPYYWSAENSSGEIDFLAQGDNQVYAIEVKAEENLRSKSLRAFKQKHPWVSAVRFSMSGFREQDWMRNVPLYAIPSKALWGPEGEQ
;
A
#
# COMPACT_ATOMS: atom_id res chain seq x y z
N MET A 1 15.76 -2.00 -8.09
CA MET A 1 14.45 -2.50 -8.60
C MET A 1 13.62 -1.32 -9.08
N GLU A 2 13.00 -1.42 -10.23
CA GLU A 2 12.15 -0.32 -10.71
C GLU A 2 10.86 -0.22 -9.90
N ARG A 3 10.38 1.02 -9.73
CA ARG A 3 9.15 1.32 -9.00
C ARG A 3 8.25 2.16 -9.90
N ALA A 4 7.00 1.78 -10.03
CA ALA A 4 6.00 2.49 -10.86
C ALA A 4 5.82 3.96 -10.45
N LEU A 5 6.09 4.28 -9.18
CA LEU A 5 6.02 5.66 -8.67
C LEU A 5 7.09 6.58 -9.29
N MET A 6 8.14 6.03 -9.95
CA MET A 6 9.17 6.82 -10.63
C MET A 6 8.56 7.77 -11.68
N ASP A 7 7.59 7.31 -12.45
CA ASP A 7 6.93 8.13 -13.47
C ASP A 7 6.22 9.34 -12.85
N LYS A 8 5.53 9.14 -11.72
CA LYS A 8 4.88 10.25 -10.98
C LYS A 8 5.89 11.22 -10.38
N LEU A 9 7.07 10.76 -9.99
CA LEU A 9 8.17 11.64 -9.57
C LEU A 9 8.70 12.50 -10.73
N VAL A 10 8.80 11.93 -11.92
CA VAL A 10 9.16 12.67 -13.15
C VAL A 10 8.08 13.71 -13.51
N GLU A 11 6.80 13.32 -13.44
CA GLU A 11 5.67 14.25 -13.61
C GLU A 11 5.74 15.39 -12.59
N TRP A 12 5.98 15.08 -11.30
CA TRP A 12 6.15 16.07 -10.24
C TRP A 12 7.32 17.04 -10.56
N LYS A 13 8.47 16.50 -10.96
CA LYS A 13 9.65 17.33 -11.33
C LYS A 13 9.30 18.35 -12.41
N ASN A 14 8.58 17.91 -13.44
CA ASN A 14 8.26 18.69 -14.64
C ASN A 14 7.01 19.59 -14.48
N SER A 15 6.32 19.48 -13.35
CA SER A 15 5.09 20.24 -13.12
C SER A 15 5.38 21.75 -12.99
N PRO A 16 4.70 22.62 -13.74
CA PRO A 16 4.84 24.08 -13.60
C PRO A 16 4.31 24.61 -12.25
N ARG A 17 3.52 23.80 -11.55
CA ARG A 17 2.99 24.07 -10.21
C ARG A 17 3.64 23.19 -9.15
N ARG A 18 4.89 22.78 -9.39
CA ARG A 18 5.64 21.95 -8.43
C ARG A 18 5.71 22.64 -7.07
N LYS A 19 5.41 21.88 -6.03
CA LYS A 19 5.63 22.23 -4.62
C LYS A 19 6.60 21.23 -4.02
N PRO A 20 7.22 21.50 -2.86
CA PRO A 20 7.96 20.48 -2.14
C PRO A 20 7.16 19.19 -2.03
N LEU A 21 7.82 18.05 -2.24
CA LEU A 21 7.19 16.74 -2.22
C LEU A 21 7.29 16.11 -0.83
N ILE A 22 6.22 15.51 -0.39
CA ILE A 22 6.22 14.57 0.74
C ILE A 22 5.98 13.17 0.19
N LEU A 23 6.92 12.27 0.38
CA LEU A 23 6.79 10.85 0.06
C LEU A 23 6.41 10.07 1.32
N ASN A 24 5.12 9.73 1.42
CA ASN A 24 4.56 8.93 2.49
C ASN A 24 4.76 7.43 2.25
N GLY A 25 4.58 6.63 3.27
CA GLY A 25 4.54 5.16 3.20
C GLY A 25 5.10 4.53 4.46
N ALA A 26 4.77 3.27 4.71
CA ALA A 26 5.26 2.51 5.85
C ALA A 26 6.80 2.47 5.89
N ARG A 27 7.37 2.07 7.02
CA ARG A 27 8.80 1.77 7.10
C ARG A 27 9.18 0.65 6.15
N GLN A 28 10.42 0.69 5.64
CA GLN A 28 11.03 -0.37 4.81
C GLN A 28 10.36 -0.62 3.43
N VAL A 29 9.45 0.27 2.97
CA VAL A 29 8.89 0.20 1.60
C VAL A 29 9.79 0.79 0.52
N GLY A 30 10.96 1.36 0.89
CA GLY A 30 11.99 1.82 -0.04
C GLY A 30 11.93 3.32 -0.41
N LYS A 31 11.35 4.18 0.45
CA LYS A 31 11.26 5.64 0.22
C LYS A 31 12.61 6.30 -0.07
N THR A 32 13.56 6.11 0.84
CA THR A 32 14.92 6.66 0.73
C THR A 32 15.62 6.21 -0.54
N TRP A 33 15.52 4.90 -0.85
CA TRP A 33 16.11 4.34 -2.06
C TRP A 33 15.49 4.97 -3.31
N LEU A 34 14.16 5.10 -3.36
CA LEU A 34 13.45 5.65 -4.51
C LEU A 34 13.82 7.11 -4.77
N LEU A 35 13.87 7.95 -3.72
CA LEU A 35 14.26 9.36 -3.86
C LEU A 35 15.72 9.53 -4.29
N LYS A 36 16.64 8.73 -3.73
CA LYS A 36 18.06 8.73 -4.15
C LYS A 36 18.20 8.30 -5.61
N GLU A 37 17.51 7.25 -6.02
CA GLU A 37 17.55 6.76 -7.40
C GLU A 37 16.90 7.75 -8.37
N PHE A 38 15.80 8.38 -7.97
CA PHE A 38 15.18 9.47 -8.73
C PHE A 38 16.14 10.66 -8.90
N GLY A 39 16.80 11.07 -7.84
CA GLY A 39 17.81 12.14 -7.88
C GLY A 39 18.96 11.79 -8.82
N ARG A 40 19.52 10.59 -8.69
CA ARG A 40 20.61 10.09 -9.53
C ARG A 40 20.28 10.06 -11.04
N ARG A 41 19.03 9.71 -11.38
CA ARG A 41 18.60 9.61 -12.79
C ARG A 41 18.19 10.93 -13.41
N HIS A 42 17.67 11.86 -12.62
CA HIS A 42 16.95 13.01 -13.15
C HIS A 42 17.50 14.37 -12.73
N PHE A 43 18.52 14.43 -11.87
CA PHE A 43 19.15 15.67 -11.43
C PHE A 43 20.67 15.59 -11.64
N ALA A 44 21.32 16.73 -11.68
CA ALA A 44 22.77 16.82 -11.81
C ALA A 44 23.47 16.35 -10.52
N ASN A 45 22.88 16.67 -9.36
CA ASN A 45 23.36 16.24 -8.04
C ASN A 45 22.21 16.11 -7.03
N VAL A 46 22.51 15.50 -5.87
CA VAL A 46 21.58 15.20 -4.79
C VAL A 46 22.15 15.64 -3.46
N ALA A 47 21.49 16.58 -2.80
CA ALA A 47 21.78 16.95 -1.42
C ALA A 47 20.90 16.11 -0.48
N TYR A 48 21.47 15.06 0.10
CA TYR A 48 20.77 14.12 0.98
C TYR A 48 21.05 14.42 2.45
N ILE A 49 20.01 14.77 3.20
CA ILE A 49 20.06 15.07 4.62
C ILE A 49 19.17 14.09 5.36
N ASN A 50 19.77 13.25 6.24
CA ASN A 50 19.03 12.44 7.18
C ASN A 50 18.84 13.22 8.48
N LEU A 51 17.60 13.38 8.93
CA LEU A 51 17.27 14.13 10.14
C LEU A 51 17.23 13.26 11.41
N ASP A 52 17.31 11.93 11.27
CA ASP A 52 17.43 11.05 12.44
C ASP A 52 18.81 11.24 13.09
N GLN A 53 18.81 11.58 14.39
CA GLN A 53 20.00 11.82 15.20
C GLN A 53 20.96 12.91 14.65
N ASN A 54 20.55 13.72 13.68
CA ASN A 54 21.33 14.83 13.16
C ASN A 54 21.02 16.12 13.92
N THR A 55 21.60 16.25 15.11
CA THR A 55 21.37 17.42 15.98
C THR A 55 21.79 18.74 15.34
N ALA A 56 22.89 18.76 14.58
CA ALA A 56 23.38 19.96 13.91
C ALA A 56 22.33 20.49 12.91
N MET A 57 21.75 19.63 12.10
CA MET A 57 20.71 20.02 11.15
C MET A 57 19.40 20.36 11.83
N GLN A 58 19.01 19.62 12.89
CA GLN A 58 17.82 19.95 13.69
C GLN A 58 17.93 21.34 14.32
N GLU A 59 19.10 21.70 14.87
CA GLU A 59 19.38 23.05 15.40
C GLU A 59 19.24 24.14 14.34
N GLN A 60 19.64 23.89 13.07
CA GLN A 60 19.45 24.85 12.00
C GLN A 60 17.96 25.15 11.76
N PHE A 61 17.08 24.17 11.84
CA PHE A 61 15.64 24.40 11.75
C PHE A 61 15.07 25.10 12.98
N GLU A 62 15.66 24.89 14.18
CA GLU A 62 15.27 25.59 15.41
C GLU A 62 15.55 27.10 15.33
N LEU A 63 16.61 27.52 14.63
CA LEU A 63 16.96 28.96 14.42
C LEU A 63 15.98 29.69 13.50
N GLY A 64 15.05 29.04 12.85
CA GLY A 64 14.03 29.65 11.99
C GLY A 64 14.08 29.17 10.54
N TYR A 65 13.31 29.85 9.67
CA TYR A 65 13.02 29.41 8.32
C TYR A 65 13.65 30.25 7.21
N ASP A 66 14.75 30.92 7.49
CA ASP A 66 15.53 31.60 6.45
C ASP A 66 16.08 30.60 5.45
N ILE A 67 15.57 30.65 4.22
CA ILE A 67 15.87 29.64 3.18
C ILE A 67 17.32 29.71 2.73
N GLN A 68 17.93 30.92 2.65
CA GLN A 68 19.33 31.06 2.23
C GLN A 68 20.28 30.45 3.27
N ARG A 69 19.97 30.64 4.55
CA ARG A 69 20.71 30.02 5.66
C ARG A 69 20.56 28.50 5.65
N LEU A 70 19.33 28.01 5.47
CA LEU A 70 19.08 26.55 5.41
C LEU A 70 19.80 25.92 4.22
N VAL A 71 19.74 26.53 3.03
CA VAL A 71 20.47 26.04 1.85
C VAL A 71 21.96 26.00 2.09
N SER A 72 22.52 27.07 2.72
CA SER A 72 23.94 27.10 3.08
C SER A 72 24.30 25.98 4.06
N ALA A 73 23.46 25.75 5.07
CA ALA A 73 23.64 24.61 6.02
C ALA A 73 23.59 23.24 5.30
N PHE A 74 22.67 23.05 4.36
CA PHE A 74 22.59 21.83 3.56
C PHE A 74 23.84 21.62 2.70
N GLN A 75 24.41 22.69 2.13
CA GLN A 75 25.65 22.61 1.36
C GLN A 75 26.84 22.23 2.25
N PHE A 76 26.92 22.78 3.47
CA PHE A 76 27.97 22.40 4.42
C PHE A 76 27.81 20.94 4.88
N GLU A 77 26.58 20.48 5.15
CA GLU A 77 26.32 19.11 5.59
C GLU A 77 26.63 18.08 4.52
N THR A 78 26.26 18.37 3.26
CA THR A 78 26.36 17.38 2.17
C THR A 78 27.62 17.51 1.33
N GLY A 79 28.30 18.68 1.36
CA GLY A 79 29.40 19.01 0.45
C GLY A 79 28.95 19.32 -0.99
N GLU A 80 27.64 19.35 -1.24
CA GLU A 80 27.07 19.57 -2.57
C GLU A 80 26.70 21.04 -2.80
N VAL A 81 26.97 21.56 -3.99
CA VAL A 81 26.49 22.89 -4.38
C VAL A 81 25.04 22.80 -4.82
N ILE A 82 24.15 23.44 -4.07
CA ILE A 82 22.71 23.42 -4.34
C ILE A 82 22.33 24.51 -5.35
N LYS A 83 21.82 24.08 -6.50
CA LYS A 83 21.37 24.97 -7.57
C LYS A 83 19.92 24.64 -7.93
N GLU A 84 19.16 25.72 -8.21
CA GLU A 84 17.79 25.57 -8.68
C GLU A 84 17.72 24.68 -9.94
N GLN A 85 16.69 23.84 -10.01
CA GLN A 85 16.41 22.89 -11.09
C GLN A 85 17.46 21.80 -11.34
N GLU A 86 18.71 21.96 -10.87
CA GLU A 86 19.79 21.00 -11.05
C GLU A 86 19.94 20.03 -9.86
N THR A 87 19.61 20.48 -8.65
CA THR A 87 19.80 19.71 -7.41
C THR A 87 18.48 19.23 -6.84
N LEU A 88 18.39 17.95 -6.47
CA LEU A 88 17.34 17.42 -5.61
C LEU A 88 17.81 17.49 -4.16
N VAL A 89 17.10 18.25 -3.33
CA VAL A 89 17.28 18.22 -1.87
C VAL A 89 16.36 17.14 -1.29
N ILE A 90 16.92 16.20 -0.55
CA ILE A 90 16.17 15.12 0.11
C ILE A 90 16.28 15.30 1.63
N LEU A 91 15.15 15.52 2.30
CA LEU A 91 15.02 15.55 3.75
C LEU A 91 14.42 14.20 4.20
N ASP A 92 15.27 13.30 4.67
CA ASP A 92 14.86 11.96 5.09
C ASP A 92 14.58 11.90 6.59
N GLU A 93 13.68 11.01 7.00
CA GLU A 93 13.16 10.87 8.37
C GLU A 93 12.65 12.21 8.94
N ILE A 94 11.90 12.96 8.12
CA ILE A 94 11.47 14.34 8.43
C ILE A 94 10.60 14.43 9.69
N GLN A 95 9.95 13.35 10.10
CA GLN A 95 9.16 13.29 11.35
C GLN A 95 10.02 13.48 12.61
N GLU A 96 11.32 13.21 12.54
CA GLU A 96 12.26 13.44 13.67
C GLU A 96 12.55 14.94 13.89
N CYS A 97 12.17 15.80 12.92
CA CYS A 97 12.32 17.25 13.02
C CYS A 97 11.05 17.98 12.57
N PRO A 98 10.05 18.21 13.45
CA PRO A 98 8.78 18.86 13.10
C PRO A 98 8.92 20.23 12.44
N LYS A 99 9.97 20.98 12.80
CA LYS A 99 10.27 22.27 12.15
C LYS A 99 10.75 22.12 10.70
N ALA A 100 11.45 21.04 10.36
CA ALA A 100 11.79 20.73 8.98
C ALA A 100 10.53 20.50 8.13
N LEU A 101 9.51 19.81 8.67
CA LEU A 101 8.23 19.65 7.99
C LEU A 101 7.54 21.02 7.76
N THR A 102 7.55 21.90 8.76
CA THR A 102 7.00 23.26 8.65
C THR A 102 7.77 24.10 7.63
N SER A 103 9.10 23.91 7.49
CA SER A 103 9.95 24.67 6.57
C SER A 103 9.57 24.44 5.10
N LEU A 104 8.94 23.32 4.76
CA LEU A 104 8.49 23.04 3.38
C LEU A 104 7.55 24.13 2.85
N LYS A 105 6.78 24.80 3.74
CA LYS A 105 5.95 25.95 3.35
C LYS A 105 6.82 27.08 2.79
N TYR A 106 7.90 27.39 3.47
CA TYR A 106 8.80 28.50 3.11
C TYR A 106 9.60 28.14 1.85
N PHE A 107 10.06 26.92 1.68
CA PHE A 107 10.62 26.45 0.41
C PHE A 107 9.64 26.62 -0.76
N CYS A 108 8.36 26.35 -0.55
CA CYS A 108 7.32 26.55 -1.56
C CYS A 108 7.13 28.03 -1.93
N GLU A 109 7.23 28.95 -0.96
CA GLU A 109 6.93 30.37 -1.14
C GLU A 109 8.15 31.19 -1.60
N GLU A 110 9.33 30.89 -1.07
CA GLU A 110 10.55 31.73 -1.23
C GLU A 110 11.56 31.08 -2.18
N ALA A 111 11.54 29.79 -2.41
CA ALA A 111 12.47 29.10 -3.31
C ALA A 111 11.75 28.04 -4.20
N PRO A 112 10.74 28.44 -4.99
CA PRO A 112 9.97 27.50 -5.82
C PRO A 112 10.82 26.81 -6.91
N GLY A 113 11.98 27.38 -7.25
CA GLY A 113 12.95 26.80 -8.18
C GLY A 113 13.68 25.57 -7.63
N LEU A 114 13.80 25.45 -6.29
CA LEU A 114 14.43 24.30 -5.66
C LEU A 114 13.51 23.06 -5.68
N ALA A 115 14.07 21.92 -6.05
CA ALA A 115 13.40 20.64 -5.92
C ALA A 115 13.68 20.07 -4.53
N VAL A 116 12.68 20.11 -3.63
CA VAL A 116 12.77 19.58 -2.28
C VAL A 116 11.83 18.40 -2.14
N ALA A 117 12.35 17.25 -1.73
CA ALA A 117 11.57 16.05 -1.43
C ALA A 117 11.83 15.61 0.01
N ALA A 118 10.78 15.38 0.77
CA ALA A 118 10.85 14.87 2.13
C ALA A 118 10.32 13.45 2.19
N ALA A 119 10.97 12.59 2.96
CA ALA A 119 10.49 11.25 3.26
C ALA A 119 10.30 11.05 4.76
N GLY A 120 9.26 10.31 5.12
CA GLY A 120 9.02 9.94 6.51
C GLY A 120 8.05 8.77 6.62
N SER A 121 8.23 7.96 7.65
CA SER A 121 7.43 6.73 7.83
C SER A 121 6.16 6.92 8.66
N LEU A 122 6.07 8.00 9.44
CA LEU A 122 4.99 8.25 10.40
C LEU A 122 4.34 9.63 10.17
N LEU A 123 4.41 10.14 8.95
CA LEU A 123 3.90 11.48 8.63
C LEU A 123 2.40 11.62 8.89
N GLY A 124 1.60 10.56 8.65
CA GLY A 124 0.20 10.54 9.00
C GLY A 124 -0.08 10.80 10.50
N ILE A 125 0.82 10.37 11.38
CA ILE A 125 0.73 10.54 12.82
C ILE A 125 1.20 11.95 13.24
N THR A 126 2.29 12.42 12.66
CA THR A 126 2.85 13.75 12.92
C THR A 126 1.88 14.86 12.54
N ILE A 127 1.09 14.68 11.49
CA ILE A 127 0.04 15.62 11.07
C ILE A 127 -1.00 15.85 12.17
N HIS A 128 -1.33 14.83 12.96
CA HIS A 128 -2.34 14.94 14.01
C HIS A 128 -1.80 15.43 15.36
N SER A 129 -0.48 15.52 15.54
CA SER A 129 0.14 15.97 16.79
C SER A 129 0.27 17.50 16.94
N GLY A 130 -0.42 18.29 16.09
CA GLY A 130 -0.45 19.76 16.21
C GLY A 130 0.80 20.47 15.67
N THR A 131 1.69 19.75 14.98
CA THR A 131 2.80 20.36 14.24
C THR A 131 2.28 21.07 12.98
N GLY A 132 2.86 22.21 12.62
CA GLY A 132 2.43 23.05 11.50
C GLY A 132 2.58 22.36 10.14
N TYR A 133 1.73 21.37 9.84
CA TYR A 133 1.71 20.73 8.52
C TYR A 133 1.47 21.76 7.42
N PRO A 134 2.28 21.80 6.36
CA PRO A 134 2.24 22.83 5.33
C PRO A 134 1.04 22.65 4.37
N VAL A 135 -0.18 22.83 4.88
CA VAL A 135 -1.43 22.64 4.13
C VAL A 135 -1.44 23.49 2.85
N GLY A 136 -1.68 22.85 1.72
CA GLY A 136 -1.75 23.51 0.41
C GLY A 136 -0.40 23.94 -0.16
N LYS A 137 0.73 23.72 0.54
CA LYS A 137 2.09 24.13 0.15
C LYS A 137 3.01 22.97 -0.23
N VAL A 138 2.48 21.74 -0.22
CA VAL A 138 3.22 20.54 -0.60
C VAL A 138 2.40 19.68 -1.57
N ASN A 139 3.11 18.86 -2.36
CA ASN A 139 2.55 17.72 -3.06
C ASN A 139 2.78 16.47 -2.20
N ALA A 140 1.90 15.49 -2.26
CA ALA A 140 2.05 14.24 -1.54
C ALA A 140 1.95 13.06 -2.51
N LEU A 141 2.82 12.07 -2.32
CA LEU A 141 2.76 10.78 -3.00
C LEU A 141 2.89 9.66 -1.96
N ASP A 142 2.20 8.56 -2.18
CA ASP A 142 2.24 7.41 -1.30
C ASP A 142 3.00 6.27 -1.95
N LEU A 143 3.97 5.70 -1.22
CA LEU A 143 4.74 4.54 -1.63
C LEU A 143 4.31 3.32 -0.81
N TYR A 144 3.85 2.31 -1.53
CA TYR A 144 3.43 1.02 -0.96
C TYR A 144 4.53 -0.05 -1.13
N PRO A 145 4.40 -1.23 -0.51
CA PRO A 145 5.16 -2.40 -0.93
C PRO A 145 5.03 -2.63 -2.44
N MET A 146 6.00 -3.30 -3.04
CA MET A 146 5.98 -3.60 -4.47
C MET A 146 4.68 -4.32 -4.85
N SER A 147 4.06 -3.87 -5.94
CA SER A 147 2.94 -4.59 -6.55
C SER A 147 3.41 -5.87 -7.22
N PHE A 148 2.49 -6.74 -7.62
CA PHE A 148 2.85 -7.93 -8.40
C PHE A 148 3.51 -7.56 -9.73
N ARG A 149 3.08 -6.47 -10.36
CA ARG A 149 3.70 -5.93 -11.58
C ARG A 149 5.16 -5.53 -11.37
N GLU A 150 5.44 -4.79 -10.32
CA GLU A 150 6.79 -4.39 -9.94
C GLU A 150 7.68 -5.61 -9.61
N PHE A 151 7.11 -6.63 -8.96
CA PHE A 151 7.79 -7.89 -8.69
C PHE A 151 8.12 -8.64 -9.98
N LEU A 152 7.21 -8.73 -10.94
CA LEU A 152 7.47 -9.33 -12.25
C LEU A 152 8.64 -8.63 -12.96
N ALA A 153 8.62 -7.31 -13.01
CA ALA A 153 9.72 -6.55 -13.61
C ALA A 153 11.04 -6.79 -12.89
N ALA A 154 11.05 -6.80 -11.55
CA ALA A 154 12.22 -7.03 -10.73
C ALA A 154 12.81 -8.46 -10.90
N THR A 155 11.96 -9.46 -11.15
CA THR A 155 12.37 -10.86 -11.41
C THR A 155 12.79 -11.13 -12.87
N GLY A 156 13.02 -10.08 -13.68
CA GLY A 156 13.41 -10.21 -15.09
C GLY A 156 12.27 -10.56 -16.04
N ASN A 157 11.01 -10.49 -15.59
CA ASN A 157 9.81 -10.77 -16.37
C ASN A 157 9.10 -9.48 -16.83
N ALA A 158 9.86 -8.48 -17.34
CA ALA A 158 9.32 -7.18 -17.74
C ALA A 158 8.17 -7.29 -18.75
N GLY A 159 8.30 -8.15 -19.77
CA GLY A 159 7.20 -8.36 -20.73
C GLY A 159 5.92 -8.93 -20.11
N MET A 160 6.02 -9.74 -19.05
CA MET A 160 4.84 -10.19 -18.29
C MET A 160 4.27 -9.09 -17.41
N SER A 161 5.12 -8.22 -16.86
CA SER A 161 4.69 -7.03 -16.12
C SER A 161 3.82 -6.11 -16.99
N GLU A 162 4.18 -5.92 -18.25
CA GLU A 162 3.38 -5.15 -19.23
C GLU A 162 2.10 -5.91 -19.61
N LEU A 163 2.21 -7.21 -19.87
CA LEU A 163 1.08 -8.03 -20.27
C LEU A 163 -0.04 -8.06 -19.23
N VAL A 164 0.27 -8.22 -17.95
CA VAL A 164 -0.77 -8.28 -16.89
C VAL A 164 -1.51 -6.96 -16.68
N ALA A 165 -1.00 -5.86 -17.21
CA ALA A 165 -1.63 -4.54 -17.22
C ALA A 165 -2.25 -4.18 -18.58
N SER A 166 -2.08 -5.03 -19.60
CA SER A 166 -2.57 -4.79 -20.95
C SER A 166 -4.08 -5.03 -21.06
N ASN A 167 -4.65 -4.56 -22.17
CA ASN A 167 -6.04 -4.77 -22.54
C ASN A 167 -6.23 -5.97 -23.47
N ASP A 168 -5.32 -6.97 -23.42
CA ASP A 168 -5.36 -8.14 -24.29
C ASP A 168 -5.71 -9.41 -23.51
N PRO A 169 -7.00 -9.73 -23.33
CA PRO A 169 -7.43 -10.90 -22.59
C PRO A 169 -7.01 -12.22 -23.24
N ALA A 170 -6.82 -12.26 -24.56
CA ALA A 170 -6.39 -13.46 -25.26
C ALA A 170 -4.94 -13.79 -24.92
N MET A 171 -4.05 -12.79 -24.97
CA MET A 171 -2.65 -12.94 -24.58
C MET A 171 -2.53 -13.26 -23.08
N ILE A 172 -3.27 -12.55 -22.22
CA ILE A 172 -3.30 -12.81 -20.76
C ILE A 172 -3.67 -14.27 -20.48
N ASN A 173 -4.70 -14.79 -21.13
CA ASN A 173 -5.13 -16.20 -20.97
C ASN A 173 -4.06 -17.18 -21.49
N SER A 174 -3.45 -16.88 -22.64
CA SER A 174 -2.47 -17.76 -23.28
C SER A 174 -1.19 -17.95 -22.41
N PHE A 175 -0.83 -16.94 -21.63
CA PHE A 175 0.35 -16.97 -20.76
C PHE A 175 0.05 -17.32 -19.29
N ALA A 176 -1.20 -17.69 -18.96
CA ALA A 176 -1.61 -18.04 -17.59
C ALA A 176 -0.69 -19.07 -16.92
N GLY A 177 -0.29 -20.10 -17.67
CA GLY A 177 0.59 -21.17 -17.17
C GLY A 177 1.99 -20.68 -16.75
N LYS A 178 2.47 -19.58 -17.32
CA LYS A 178 3.75 -18.95 -16.94
C LYS A 178 3.59 -17.93 -15.81
N ILE A 179 2.48 -17.21 -15.79
CA ILE A 179 2.25 -16.12 -14.81
C ILE A 179 1.81 -16.68 -13.44
N THR A 180 0.99 -17.73 -13.42
CA THR A 180 0.45 -18.32 -12.18
C THR A 180 1.55 -18.78 -11.20
N PRO A 181 2.64 -19.47 -11.62
CA PRO A 181 3.73 -19.79 -10.71
C PRO A 181 4.43 -18.57 -10.12
N LEU A 182 4.59 -17.50 -10.91
CA LEU A 182 5.17 -16.24 -10.45
C LEU A 182 4.26 -15.52 -9.43
N LEU A 183 2.93 -15.58 -9.63
CA LEU A 183 1.97 -15.09 -8.64
C LEU A 183 2.05 -15.86 -7.32
N ARG A 184 2.22 -17.18 -7.36
CA ARG A 184 2.44 -17.99 -6.15
C ARG A 184 3.75 -17.64 -5.44
N GLN A 185 4.83 -17.38 -6.21
CA GLN A 185 6.07 -16.85 -5.62
C GLN A 185 5.85 -15.51 -4.92
N TYR A 186 5.13 -14.60 -5.56
CA TYR A 186 4.79 -13.31 -4.96
C TYR A 186 3.94 -13.45 -3.69
N TYR A 187 3.01 -14.41 -3.62
CA TYR A 187 2.26 -14.68 -2.39
C TYR A 187 3.16 -15.06 -1.23
N TYR A 188 4.28 -15.72 -1.51
CA TYR A 188 5.24 -16.09 -0.47
C TYR A 188 6.26 -14.99 -0.16
N VAL A 189 6.86 -14.39 -1.20
CA VAL A 189 7.90 -13.36 -1.06
C VAL A 189 7.31 -12.01 -0.67
N GLY A 190 6.12 -11.68 -1.15
CA GLY A 190 5.50 -10.38 -0.95
C GLY A 190 6.14 -9.25 -1.73
N GLY A 191 5.74 -8.04 -1.40
CA GLY A 191 6.21 -6.80 -2.02
C GLY A 191 7.18 -5.98 -1.16
N MET A 192 7.60 -6.47 0.00
CA MET A 192 8.61 -5.74 0.80
C MET A 192 9.94 -5.76 0.07
N PRO A 193 10.52 -4.56 -0.27
CA PRO A 193 11.69 -4.49 -1.17
C PRO A 193 12.90 -5.29 -0.70
N GLU A 194 13.18 -5.31 0.60
CA GLU A 194 14.31 -6.05 1.16
C GLU A 194 14.10 -7.57 1.04
N ALA A 195 12.88 -8.05 1.32
CA ALA A 195 12.53 -9.46 1.15
C ALA A 195 12.58 -9.89 -0.33
N ALA A 196 12.08 -9.05 -1.23
CA ALA A 196 12.17 -9.28 -2.67
C ALA A 196 13.65 -9.29 -3.15
N ALA A 197 14.48 -8.36 -2.67
CA ALA A 197 15.90 -8.30 -3.01
C ALA A 197 16.65 -9.56 -2.54
N ALA A 198 16.45 -9.98 -1.30
CA ALA A 198 17.07 -11.18 -0.75
C ALA A 198 16.69 -12.45 -1.57
N PHE A 199 15.42 -12.55 -1.97
CA PHE A 199 14.99 -13.63 -2.88
C PHE A 199 15.67 -13.54 -4.25
N LEU A 200 15.80 -12.34 -4.83
CA LEU A 200 16.39 -12.16 -6.15
C LEU A 200 17.88 -12.47 -6.19
N GLU A 201 18.61 -12.23 -5.10
CA GLU A 201 20.07 -12.48 -5.04
C GLU A 201 20.41 -13.97 -5.14
N ARG A 202 19.62 -14.83 -4.51
CA ARG A 202 19.95 -16.27 -4.37
C ARG A 202 18.87 -17.22 -4.89
N GLY A 203 17.67 -16.72 -5.19
CA GLY A 203 16.52 -17.56 -5.55
C GLY A 203 15.96 -18.39 -4.39
N LEU A 204 16.36 -18.11 -3.15
CA LEU A 204 15.96 -18.88 -1.97
C LEU A 204 14.79 -18.18 -1.27
N LEU A 205 13.68 -18.88 -1.15
CA LEU A 205 12.47 -18.40 -0.49
C LEU A 205 12.65 -18.17 1.02
N GLU A 206 13.53 -18.96 1.63
CA GLU A 206 13.88 -18.86 3.05
C GLU A 206 14.53 -17.52 3.41
N ASP A 207 15.30 -16.94 2.48
CA ASP A 207 15.93 -15.64 2.67
C ASP A 207 14.85 -14.54 2.80
N ALA A 208 13.85 -14.55 1.91
CA ALA A 208 12.71 -13.64 2.02
C ALA A 208 11.95 -13.82 3.35
N ARG A 209 11.73 -15.06 3.79
CA ARG A 209 11.04 -15.35 5.06
C ARG A 209 11.82 -14.84 6.27
N SER A 210 13.14 -14.95 6.26
CA SER A 210 14.00 -14.42 7.32
C SER A 210 13.84 -12.90 7.44
N ILE A 211 13.88 -12.18 6.32
CA ILE A 211 13.69 -10.73 6.28
C ILE A 211 12.27 -10.34 6.71
N GLN A 212 11.24 -11.04 6.25
CA GLN A 212 9.85 -10.78 6.66
C GLN A 212 9.66 -10.90 8.18
N ASN A 213 10.25 -11.91 8.81
CA ASN A 213 10.19 -12.07 10.26
C ASN A 213 10.89 -10.92 10.98
N GLN A 214 12.02 -10.43 10.45
CA GLN A 214 12.70 -9.27 10.97
C GLN A 214 11.83 -8.01 10.87
N ILE A 215 11.22 -7.77 9.70
CA ILE A 215 10.31 -6.64 9.45
C ILE A 215 9.14 -6.65 10.45
N LEU A 216 8.51 -7.80 10.66
CA LEU A 216 7.40 -7.93 11.63
C LEU A 216 7.85 -7.58 13.06
N SER A 217 9.04 -8.04 13.46
CA SER A 217 9.63 -7.71 14.77
C SER A 217 9.93 -6.21 14.90
N ASP A 218 10.44 -5.59 13.85
CA ASP A 218 10.76 -4.17 13.83
C ASP A 218 9.49 -3.30 13.90
N TYR A 219 8.41 -3.69 13.24
CA TYR A 219 7.13 -3.01 13.36
C TYR A 219 6.55 -3.07 14.78
N GLU A 220 6.64 -4.20 15.46
CA GLU A 220 6.20 -4.30 16.87
C GLU A 220 7.04 -3.41 17.80
N ARG A 221 8.35 -3.31 17.55
CA ARG A 221 9.24 -2.38 18.29
C ARG A 221 8.88 -0.93 18.01
N ASP A 222 8.54 -0.60 16.77
CA ASP A 222 8.16 0.73 16.34
C ASP A 222 6.84 1.18 17.00
N VAL A 223 5.83 0.30 17.05
CA VAL A 223 4.61 0.51 17.84
C VAL A 223 4.93 0.85 19.29
N SER A 224 5.85 0.08 19.91
CA SER A 224 6.24 0.26 21.31
C SER A 224 7.04 1.55 21.56
N LYS A 225 7.73 2.09 20.54
CA LYS A 225 8.49 3.34 20.62
C LYS A 225 7.57 4.58 20.62
N HIS A 226 6.47 4.52 19.87
CA HIS A 226 5.65 5.69 19.54
C HIS A 226 4.33 5.78 20.32
N LEU A 227 3.88 4.70 20.94
CA LEU A 227 2.65 4.67 21.74
C LEU A 227 2.99 4.52 23.23
N SER A 228 2.07 4.98 24.08
CA SER A 228 2.13 4.64 25.51
C SER A 228 2.10 3.11 25.68
N ARG A 229 2.64 2.61 26.79
CA ARG A 229 2.71 1.17 27.05
C ARG A 229 1.36 0.46 26.85
N THR A 230 0.30 1.02 27.40
CA THR A 230 -1.05 0.43 27.32
C THR A 230 -1.60 0.47 25.88
N GLU A 231 -1.42 1.58 25.16
CA GLU A 231 -1.86 1.69 23.76
C GLU A 231 -1.07 0.74 22.86
N ALA A 232 0.25 0.61 23.09
CA ALA A 232 1.11 -0.32 22.36
C ALA A 232 0.67 -1.78 22.56
N GLU A 233 0.33 -2.18 23.80
CA GLU A 233 -0.19 -3.51 24.10
C GLU A 233 -1.49 -3.79 23.32
N TYR A 234 -2.42 -2.83 23.25
CA TYR A 234 -3.66 -2.97 22.47
C TYR A 234 -3.41 -2.97 20.95
N ALA A 235 -2.53 -2.11 20.46
CA ALA A 235 -2.18 -2.05 19.03
C ALA A 235 -1.53 -3.37 18.57
N ILE A 236 -0.56 -3.90 19.32
CA ILE A 236 0.10 -5.17 19.03
C ILE A 236 -0.88 -6.34 19.11
N ALA A 237 -1.78 -6.35 20.10
CA ALA A 237 -2.79 -7.39 20.21
C ALA A 237 -3.75 -7.37 19.00
N ALA A 238 -4.19 -6.18 18.57
CA ALA A 238 -4.99 -6.03 17.35
C ALA A 238 -4.22 -6.49 16.11
N TRP A 239 -2.98 -6.07 15.94
CA TRP A 239 -2.08 -6.47 14.86
C TRP A 239 -1.93 -7.99 14.76
N ARG A 240 -1.54 -8.64 15.86
CA ARG A 240 -1.36 -10.10 15.93
C ARG A 240 -2.65 -10.89 15.70
N SER A 241 -3.82 -10.28 15.92
CA SER A 241 -5.11 -10.94 15.71
C SER A 241 -5.59 -10.93 14.26
N ILE A 242 -4.99 -10.12 13.38
CA ILE A 242 -5.41 -9.97 11.97
C ILE A 242 -5.51 -11.32 11.25
N PRO A 243 -4.50 -12.22 11.30
CA PRO A 243 -4.59 -13.49 10.59
C PRO A 243 -5.78 -14.35 11.05
N SER A 244 -6.09 -14.33 12.35
CA SER A 244 -7.20 -15.11 12.90
C SER A 244 -8.57 -14.55 12.49
N HIS A 245 -8.68 -13.25 12.21
CA HIS A 245 -9.89 -12.66 11.66
C HIS A 245 -10.04 -13.00 10.17
N LEU A 246 -8.96 -12.87 9.40
CA LEU A 246 -8.96 -13.16 7.96
C LEU A 246 -9.18 -14.65 7.64
N GLY A 247 -8.77 -15.56 8.53
CA GLY A 247 -9.00 -17.00 8.40
C GLY A 247 -10.43 -17.46 8.67
N LYS A 248 -11.32 -16.57 9.16
CA LYS A 248 -12.74 -16.93 9.42
C LYS A 248 -13.60 -16.68 8.18
N GLU A 249 -14.72 -17.36 8.10
CA GLU A 249 -15.72 -17.17 7.04
C GLU A 249 -16.21 -15.70 7.00
N ASN A 250 -16.57 -15.15 8.18
CA ASN A 250 -16.83 -13.72 8.34
C ASN A 250 -15.56 -13.01 8.81
N LYS A 251 -14.90 -12.34 7.91
CA LYS A 251 -13.61 -11.62 8.13
C LYS A 251 -13.75 -10.29 8.84
N LYS A 252 -14.95 -9.93 9.30
CA LYS A 252 -15.19 -8.72 10.08
C LYS A 252 -14.33 -8.72 11.34
N PHE A 253 -13.72 -7.58 11.62
CA PHE A 253 -12.92 -7.41 12.85
C PHE A 253 -13.83 -7.39 14.07
N VAL A 254 -13.63 -8.33 14.98
CA VAL A 254 -14.45 -8.51 16.18
C VAL A 254 -13.53 -8.46 17.41
N PHE A 255 -13.67 -7.44 18.23
CA PHE A 255 -12.81 -7.21 19.39
C PHE A 255 -12.82 -8.38 20.39
N GLY A 256 -13.98 -9.03 20.58
CA GLY A 256 -14.10 -10.21 21.43
C GLY A 256 -13.25 -11.42 21.01
N HIS A 257 -12.74 -11.43 19.78
CA HIS A 257 -11.79 -12.46 19.32
C HIS A 257 -10.34 -12.18 19.74
N ILE A 258 -10.01 -10.95 20.15
CA ILE A 258 -8.68 -10.62 20.66
C ILE A 258 -8.54 -11.11 22.11
N ALA A 259 -9.52 -10.77 22.94
CA ALA A 259 -9.58 -11.15 24.34
C ALA A 259 -11.02 -11.13 24.84
N GLN A 260 -11.34 -11.99 25.83
CA GLN A 260 -12.65 -11.99 26.47
C GLN A 260 -12.93 -10.63 27.12
N GLY A 261 -14.06 -10.01 26.82
CA GLY A 261 -14.43 -8.68 27.33
C GLY A 261 -13.73 -7.49 26.66
N ALA A 262 -13.00 -7.70 25.57
CA ALA A 262 -12.37 -6.62 24.81
C ALA A 262 -13.41 -5.63 24.28
N ARG A 263 -13.15 -4.33 24.51
CA ARG A 263 -14.03 -3.23 24.10
C ARG A 263 -13.37 -2.38 23.02
N ALA A 264 -14.12 -2.01 21.97
CA ALA A 264 -13.64 -1.22 20.84
C ALA A 264 -12.84 0.03 21.28
N ARG A 265 -13.31 0.76 22.28
CA ARG A 265 -12.65 1.98 22.78
C ARG A 265 -11.18 1.80 23.20
N ASN A 266 -10.80 0.60 23.63
CA ASN A 266 -9.43 0.32 24.10
C ASN A 266 -8.46 0.10 22.94
N TYR A 267 -8.97 -0.37 21.79
CA TYR A 267 -8.16 -0.72 20.62
C TYR A 267 -8.17 0.36 19.54
N GLN A 268 -9.12 1.31 19.61
CA GLN A 268 -9.36 2.26 18.53
C GLN A 268 -8.14 3.16 18.24
N SER A 269 -7.47 3.69 19.28
CA SER A 269 -6.26 4.50 19.11
C SER A 269 -5.15 3.69 18.44
N GLY A 270 -4.92 2.45 18.90
CA GLY A 270 -3.92 1.56 18.33
C GLY A 270 -4.20 1.18 16.87
N ILE A 271 -5.46 0.87 16.53
CA ILE A 271 -5.86 0.57 15.14
C ILE A 271 -5.70 1.81 14.26
N THR A 272 -6.09 2.98 14.74
CA THR A 272 -5.91 4.25 14.01
C THR A 272 -4.42 4.52 13.77
N TRP A 273 -3.57 4.27 14.77
CA TRP A 273 -2.13 4.39 14.62
C TRP A 273 -1.58 3.44 13.55
N LEU A 274 -1.98 2.17 13.58
CA LEU A 274 -1.57 1.17 12.57
C LEU A 274 -2.00 1.58 11.14
N GLU A 275 -3.22 2.13 11.00
CA GLU A 275 -3.73 2.64 9.72
C GLU A 275 -2.90 3.85 9.25
N GLN A 276 -2.63 4.82 10.11
CA GLN A 276 -1.85 6.02 9.81
C GLN A 276 -0.37 5.72 9.54
N ALA A 277 0.19 4.71 10.20
CA ALA A 277 1.55 4.22 9.93
C ALA A 277 1.65 3.43 8.61
N GLY A 278 0.52 3.18 7.93
CA GLY A 278 0.46 2.42 6.68
C GLY A 278 0.70 0.92 6.85
N LEU A 279 0.62 0.40 8.08
CA LEU A 279 0.83 -1.01 8.38
C LEU A 279 -0.39 -1.88 8.08
N VAL A 280 -1.59 -1.28 8.10
CA VAL A 280 -2.86 -1.94 7.81
C VAL A 280 -3.71 -1.11 6.87
N THR A 281 -4.52 -1.80 6.08
CA THR A 281 -5.63 -1.22 5.33
C THR A 281 -6.93 -1.55 6.05
N LYS A 282 -7.64 -0.52 6.52
CA LYS A 282 -8.96 -0.64 7.14
C LYS A 282 -10.04 -0.56 6.08
N VAL A 283 -10.61 -1.71 5.72
CA VAL A 283 -11.69 -1.83 4.73
C VAL A 283 -13.02 -1.72 5.47
N ARG A 284 -13.71 -0.57 5.31
CA ARG A 284 -14.96 -0.24 6.01
C ARG A 284 -16.15 -0.86 5.30
N ARG A 285 -17.17 -1.28 6.08
CA ARG A 285 -18.45 -1.70 5.52
C ARG A 285 -19.19 -0.49 4.97
N ILE A 286 -19.87 -0.65 3.84
CA ILE A 286 -20.85 0.33 3.38
C ILE A 286 -22.28 -0.20 3.55
N SER A 287 -23.21 0.69 3.89
CA SER A 287 -24.62 0.34 4.09
C SER A 287 -25.35 0.15 2.76
N LYS A 288 -24.98 0.91 1.73
CA LYS A 288 -25.53 0.79 0.36
C LYS A 288 -24.47 1.25 -0.65
N PRO A 289 -24.45 0.68 -1.88
CA PRO A 289 -23.50 1.05 -2.92
C PRO A 289 -23.95 2.35 -3.64
N GLY A 290 -23.98 3.48 -2.91
CA GLY A 290 -24.25 4.78 -3.52
C GLY A 290 -22.96 5.45 -4.05
N LEU A 291 -23.03 6.28 -5.09
CA LEU A 291 -21.94 7.16 -5.50
C LEU A 291 -22.08 8.55 -4.88
N PRO A 292 -21.01 9.06 -4.22
CA PRO A 292 -19.77 8.38 -3.87
C PRO A 292 -19.96 7.35 -2.74
N LEU A 293 -19.05 6.37 -2.58
CA LEU A 293 -19.14 5.29 -1.58
C LEU A 293 -18.89 5.79 -0.14
N CYS A 294 -17.94 6.72 0.01
CA CYS A 294 -17.46 7.19 1.32
C CYS A 294 -18.57 7.63 2.30
N PRO A 295 -19.63 8.37 1.90
CA PRO A 295 -20.69 8.79 2.83
C PRO A 295 -21.51 7.64 3.42
N TYR A 296 -21.43 6.45 2.85
CA TYR A 296 -22.15 5.25 3.31
C TYR A 296 -21.28 4.31 4.13
N ALA A 297 -20.05 4.72 4.44
CA ALA A 297 -19.11 3.94 5.24
C ALA A 297 -19.52 3.88 6.71
N ASP A 298 -19.39 2.70 7.30
CA ASP A 298 -19.64 2.42 8.72
C ASP A 298 -18.30 2.17 9.42
N ASP A 299 -17.87 3.12 10.23
CA ASP A 299 -16.59 3.03 10.96
C ASP A 299 -16.58 1.96 12.06
N ALA A 300 -17.75 1.49 12.50
CA ALA A 300 -17.88 0.44 13.51
C ALA A 300 -17.77 -0.97 12.93
N ALA A 301 -17.92 -1.12 11.61
CA ALA A 301 -17.85 -2.39 10.93
C ALA A 301 -16.75 -2.37 9.84
N PHE A 302 -15.68 -3.10 10.07
CA PHE A 302 -14.53 -3.10 9.17
C PHE A 302 -13.81 -4.44 9.15
N LYS A 303 -13.00 -4.66 8.12
CA LYS A 303 -11.97 -5.70 8.02
C LYS A 303 -10.60 -5.03 8.11
N LEU A 304 -9.58 -5.73 8.63
CA LEU A 304 -8.20 -5.27 8.62
C LEU A 304 -7.36 -6.21 7.75
N PHE A 305 -6.67 -5.62 6.80
CA PHE A 305 -5.67 -6.28 5.97
C PHE A 305 -4.29 -5.72 6.29
N LEU A 306 -3.26 -6.55 6.18
CA LEU A 306 -1.87 -6.09 6.30
C LEU A 306 -1.46 -5.28 5.06
N LEU A 307 -0.35 -4.57 5.16
CA LEU A 307 0.20 -3.84 4.01
C LEU A 307 0.76 -4.79 2.94
N ASP A 308 1.11 -6.03 3.29
CA ASP A 308 1.81 -6.95 2.39
C ASP A 308 1.40 -8.41 2.59
N VAL A 309 1.20 -9.13 1.48
CA VAL A 309 0.78 -10.54 1.47
C VAL A 309 1.84 -11.49 2.02
N GLY A 310 3.13 -11.21 1.74
CA GLY A 310 4.24 -12.02 2.25
C GLY A 310 4.38 -11.90 3.77
N LEU A 311 4.15 -10.70 4.32
CA LEU A 311 4.12 -10.50 5.77
C LEU A 311 2.98 -11.25 6.44
N LEU A 312 1.78 -11.31 5.82
CA LEU A 312 0.70 -12.15 6.33
C LEU A 312 1.10 -13.62 6.38
N GLY A 313 1.74 -14.12 5.31
CA GLY A 313 2.26 -15.48 5.25
C GLY A 313 3.32 -15.76 6.33
N ALA A 314 4.18 -14.78 6.64
CA ALA A 314 5.18 -14.88 7.70
C ALA A 314 4.55 -14.92 9.09
N MET A 315 3.54 -14.08 9.37
CA MET A 315 2.83 -14.06 10.65
C MET A 315 2.20 -15.42 11.01
N VAL A 316 1.68 -16.14 10.02
CA VAL A 316 1.09 -17.47 10.21
C VAL A 316 2.09 -18.61 9.99
N ARG A 317 3.38 -18.28 9.81
CA ARG A 317 4.45 -19.26 9.56
C ARG A 317 4.15 -20.21 8.40
N LEU A 318 3.57 -19.64 7.33
CA LEU A 318 3.14 -20.40 6.17
C LEU A 318 4.36 -21.04 5.47
N ASP A 319 4.31 -22.35 5.28
CA ASP A 319 5.38 -23.10 4.63
C ASP A 319 5.40 -22.89 3.11
N LYS A 320 6.60 -22.91 2.52
CA LYS A 320 6.80 -22.74 1.07
C LYS A 320 6.10 -23.79 0.23
N SER A 321 6.13 -25.07 0.67
CA SER A 321 5.51 -26.19 -0.05
C SER A 321 4.00 -26.02 -0.14
N THR A 322 3.40 -25.39 0.86
CA THR A 322 1.98 -25.10 0.94
C THR A 322 1.55 -24.06 -0.10
N VAL A 323 2.30 -22.98 -0.24
CA VAL A 323 1.95 -21.89 -1.17
C VAL A 323 2.26 -22.25 -2.61
N ILE A 324 3.46 -22.79 -2.85
CA ILE A 324 3.96 -23.05 -4.21
C ILE A 324 3.42 -24.38 -4.74
N GLY A 325 3.36 -25.40 -3.90
CA GLY A 325 2.93 -26.74 -4.27
C GLY A 325 1.40 -26.93 -4.39
N GLY A 326 0.59 -25.98 -3.90
CA GLY A 326 -0.86 -26.05 -3.99
C GLY A 326 -1.49 -27.20 -3.17
N SER A 327 -1.00 -27.43 -1.94
CA SER A 327 -1.50 -28.50 -1.06
C SER A 327 -2.98 -28.31 -0.72
N ALA A 328 -3.77 -29.41 -0.77
CA ALA A 328 -5.19 -29.43 -0.39
C ALA A 328 -5.45 -29.04 1.09
N ILE A 329 -4.46 -29.18 1.97
CA ILE A 329 -4.56 -28.80 3.39
C ILE A 329 -4.63 -27.27 3.58
N PHE A 330 -4.27 -26.49 2.55
CA PHE A 330 -4.19 -25.04 2.57
C PHE A 330 -5.51 -24.31 2.23
N GLU A 331 -6.58 -25.04 1.90
CA GLU A 331 -7.79 -24.47 1.31
C GLU A 331 -8.45 -23.37 2.15
N GLU A 332 -8.52 -23.53 3.48
CA GLU A 332 -9.17 -22.54 4.37
C GLU A 332 -8.44 -21.19 4.41
N PHE A 333 -7.11 -21.20 4.55
CA PHE A 333 -6.34 -19.95 4.63
C PHE A 333 -5.99 -19.35 3.26
N LYS A 334 -6.10 -20.13 2.18
CA LYS A 334 -5.88 -19.69 0.80
C LYS A 334 -6.81 -18.54 0.41
N GLY A 335 -8.07 -18.59 0.85
CA GLY A 335 -9.03 -17.49 0.66
C GLY A 335 -8.57 -16.19 1.33
N ALA A 336 -8.10 -16.28 2.59
CA ALA A 336 -7.60 -15.13 3.33
C ALA A 336 -6.37 -14.49 2.65
N LEU A 337 -5.42 -15.31 2.21
CA LEU A 337 -4.21 -14.86 1.52
C LEU A 337 -4.54 -14.20 0.16
N THR A 338 -5.53 -14.77 -0.56
CA THR A 338 -5.96 -14.22 -1.85
C THR A 338 -6.68 -12.88 -1.68
N GLU A 339 -7.56 -12.72 -0.68
CA GLU A 339 -8.18 -11.43 -0.40
C GLU A 339 -7.17 -10.40 0.09
N GLN A 340 -6.19 -10.80 0.91
CA GLN A 340 -5.07 -9.96 1.30
C GLN A 340 -4.32 -9.43 0.08
N TYR A 341 -3.99 -10.30 -0.87
CA TYR A 341 -3.35 -9.92 -2.13
C TYR A 341 -4.22 -8.95 -2.94
N VAL A 342 -5.51 -9.26 -3.11
CA VAL A 342 -6.44 -8.38 -3.84
C VAL A 342 -6.51 -7.00 -3.17
N CYS A 343 -6.67 -6.93 -1.86
CA CYS A 343 -6.69 -5.67 -1.12
C CYS A 343 -5.41 -4.85 -1.38
N GLN A 344 -4.24 -5.50 -1.29
CA GLN A 344 -2.95 -4.87 -1.57
C GLN A 344 -2.88 -4.32 -3.00
N GLN A 345 -3.29 -5.09 -4.02
CA GLN A 345 -3.26 -4.62 -5.42
C GLN A 345 -4.28 -3.51 -5.68
N LEU A 346 -5.48 -3.56 -5.08
CA LEU A 346 -6.47 -2.49 -5.19
C LEU A 346 -5.92 -1.15 -4.68
N VAL A 347 -5.17 -1.17 -3.59
CA VAL A 347 -4.57 0.03 -2.98
C VAL A 347 -3.32 0.46 -3.74
N SER A 348 -2.33 -0.43 -3.87
CA SER A 348 -0.98 -0.07 -4.35
C SER A 348 -0.89 0.13 -5.86
N GLU A 349 -1.60 -0.69 -6.65
CA GLU A 349 -1.51 -0.67 -8.11
C GLU A 349 -2.68 0.11 -8.73
N CYS A 350 -3.89 -0.08 -8.19
CA CYS A 350 -5.08 0.55 -8.76
C CYS A 350 -5.40 1.92 -8.15
N GLY A 351 -4.86 2.26 -6.98
CA GLY A 351 -5.10 3.52 -6.29
C GLY A 351 -6.52 3.66 -5.74
N PHE A 352 -7.20 2.54 -5.48
CA PHE A 352 -8.54 2.54 -4.92
C PHE A 352 -8.53 2.54 -3.40
N THR A 353 -9.55 3.15 -2.80
CA THR A 353 -9.93 2.92 -1.40
C THR A 353 -10.95 1.79 -1.37
N PRO A 354 -10.60 0.58 -0.91
CA PRO A 354 -11.54 -0.54 -0.88
C PRO A 354 -12.53 -0.40 0.28
N TYR A 355 -13.75 -0.78 0.01
CA TYR A 355 -14.83 -1.00 0.98
C TYR A 355 -15.33 -2.44 0.86
N TYR A 356 -16.22 -2.88 1.74
CA TYR A 356 -16.96 -4.13 1.57
C TYR A 356 -18.44 -3.92 1.86
N TRP A 357 -19.27 -4.84 1.43
CA TRP A 357 -20.68 -4.84 1.76
C TRP A 357 -21.10 -6.19 2.34
N SER A 358 -21.97 -6.14 3.34
CA SER A 358 -22.65 -7.33 3.86
C SER A 358 -24.12 -7.02 4.11
N ALA A 359 -24.99 -8.00 3.85
CA ALA A 359 -26.40 -7.91 4.21
C ALA A 359 -26.56 -7.84 5.73
N GLU A 360 -27.61 -7.17 6.21
CA GLU A 360 -27.88 -7.01 7.64
C GLU A 360 -28.05 -8.36 8.37
N ASN A 361 -28.66 -9.33 7.69
CA ASN A 361 -28.84 -10.69 8.19
C ASN A 361 -27.69 -11.64 7.87
N SER A 362 -26.55 -11.12 7.43
CA SER A 362 -25.36 -11.90 6.99
C SER A 362 -25.63 -12.94 5.89
N SER A 363 -26.74 -12.83 5.14
CA SER A 363 -27.11 -13.75 4.06
C SER A 363 -26.32 -13.56 2.77
N GLY A 364 -25.50 -12.53 2.68
CA GLY A 364 -24.65 -12.24 1.52
C GLY A 364 -23.58 -11.21 1.85
N GLU A 365 -22.44 -11.37 1.23
CA GLU A 365 -21.28 -10.46 1.35
C GLU A 365 -20.67 -10.22 -0.02
N ILE A 366 -20.14 -9.04 -0.25
CA ILE A 366 -19.26 -8.65 -1.36
C ILE A 366 -17.91 -8.33 -0.76
N ASP A 367 -16.89 -9.05 -1.17
CA ASP A 367 -15.55 -9.02 -0.57
C ASP A 367 -14.95 -7.62 -0.62
N PHE A 368 -15.05 -6.95 -1.81
CA PHE A 368 -14.66 -5.56 -1.96
C PHE A 368 -15.65 -4.78 -2.84
N LEU A 369 -15.74 -3.48 -2.51
CA LEU A 369 -16.34 -2.47 -3.36
C LEU A 369 -15.29 -1.38 -3.61
N ALA A 370 -15.10 -1.02 -4.86
CA ALA A 370 -14.20 0.04 -5.27
C ALA A 370 -14.93 1.06 -6.14
N GLN A 371 -14.54 2.32 -6.03
CA GLN A 371 -15.09 3.40 -6.84
C GLN A 371 -13.99 3.97 -7.75
N GLY A 372 -14.27 4.07 -9.03
CA GLY A 372 -13.44 4.77 -10.01
C GLY A 372 -14.30 5.22 -11.20
N ASP A 373 -13.94 6.32 -11.82
CA ASP A 373 -14.51 6.81 -13.10
C ASP A 373 -16.04 6.77 -13.19
N ASN A 374 -16.73 7.33 -12.18
CA ASN A 374 -18.20 7.29 -12.02
C ASN A 374 -18.81 5.89 -11.92
N GLN A 375 -18.00 4.86 -11.68
CA GLN A 375 -18.42 3.47 -11.61
C GLN A 375 -18.16 2.89 -10.21
N VAL A 376 -19.04 2.00 -9.75
CA VAL A 376 -18.79 1.13 -8.60
C VAL A 376 -18.55 -0.28 -9.09
N TYR A 377 -17.44 -0.85 -8.67
CA TYR A 377 -17.07 -2.24 -8.90
C TYR A 377 -17.43 -3.07 -7.67
N ALA A 378 -18.32 -4.05 -7.84
CA ALA A 378 -18.56 -5.09 -6.84
C ALA A 378 -17.67 -6.27 -7.14
N ILE A 379 -16.76 -6.57 -6.23
CA ILE A 379 -15.66 -7.51 -6.44
C ILE A 379 -15.85 -8.72 -5.52
N GLU A 380 -15.92 -9.89 -6.12
CA GLU A 380 -15.85 -11.19 -5.44
C GLU A 380 -14.50 -11.82 -5.69
N VAL A 381 -13.87 -12.34 -4.65
CA VAL A 381 -12.54 -12.98 -4.72
C VAL A 381 -12.68 -14.49 -4.56
N LYS A 382 -12.08 -15.24 -5.48
CA LYS A 382 -12.02 -16.71 -5.43
C LYS A 382 -10.59 -17.19 -5.55
N ALA A 383 -10.12 -17.89 -4.53
CA ALA A 383 -8.79 -18.48 -4.51
C ALA A 383 -8.60 -19.63 -5.50
N GLU A 384 -9.68 -20.16 -6.02
CA GLU A 384 -9.73 -21.33 -6.93
C GLU A 384 -10.52 -21.05 -8.21
N GLU A 385 -10.65 -22.10 -9.03
CA GLU A 385 -11.43 -22.07 -10.26
C GLU A 385 -12.94 -22.26 -10.06
N ASN A 386 -13.41 -22.42 -8.81
CA ASN A 386 -14.84 -22.57 -8.54
C ASN A 386 -15.59 -21.28 -8.81
N LEU A 387 -16.47 -21.34 -9.81
CA LEU A 387 -17.09 -20.17 -10.43
C LEU A 387 -18.50 -19.85 -9.88
N ARG A 388 -18.87 -20.33 -8.70
CA ARG A 388 -20.16 -19.99 -8.09
C ARG A 388 -20.07 -18.63 -7.39
N SER A 389 -20.91 -17.67 -7.83
CA SER A 389 -20.94 -16.28 -7.33
C SER A 389 -22.37 -15.87 -6.98
N LYS A 390 -22.99 -16.58 -6.03
CA LYS A 390 -24.39 -16.35 -5.66
C LYS A 390 -24.61 -14.96 -5.06
N SER A 391 -23.77 -14.54 -4.13
CA SER A 391 -23.86 -13.23 -3.46
C SER A 391 -23.66 -12.09 -4.47
N LEU A 392 -22.66 -12.17 -5.34
CA LEU A 392 -22.37 -11.18 -6.36
C LEU A 392 -23.56 -11.07 -7.35
N ARG A 393 -24.13 -12.18 -7.76
CA ARG A 393 -25.29 -12.19 -8.68
C ARG A 393 -26.52 -11.53 -8.05
N ALA A 394 -26.83 -11.89 -6.80
CA ALA A 394 -27.94 -11.29 -6.08
C ALA A 394 -27.74 -9.79 -5.86
N PHE A 395 -26.50 -9.38 -5.55
CA PHE A 395 -26.13 -7.98 -5.40
C PHE A 395 -26.29 -7.22 -6.72
N LYS A 396 -25.77 -7.76 -7.83
CA LYS A 396 -25.92 -7.17 -9.18
C LYS A 396 -27.38 -7.05 -9.61
N GLN A 397 -28.21 -8.03 -9.31
CA GLN A 397 -29.66 -7.96 -9.61
C GLN A 397 -30.34 -6.82 -8.84
N LYS A 398 -29.94 -6.60 -7.57
CA LYS A 398 -30.48 -5.53 -6.73
C LYS A 398 -29.91 -4.14 -7.12
N HIS A 399 -28.71 -4.12 -7.66
CA HIS A 399 -27.97 -2.91 -8.06
C HIS A 399 -27.46 -3.02 -9.51
N PRO A 400 -28.34 -2.92 -10.54
CA PRO A 400 -27.99 -3.20 -11.93
C PRO A 400 -26.90 -2.29 -12.52
N TRP A 401 -26.71 -1.11 -11.96
CA TRP A 401 -25.74 -0.10 -12.40
C TRP A 401 -24.30 -0.39 -11.92
N VAL A 402 -24.10 -1.30 -10.96
CA VAL A 402 -22.77 -1.66 -10.45
C VAL A 402 -22.10 -2.64 -11.41
N SER A 403 -20.81 -2.49 -11.70
CA SER A 403 -20.03 -3.49 -12.43
C SER A 403 -19.69 -4.66 -11.53
N ALA A 404 -20.09 -5.87 -11.92
CA ALA A 404 -19.78 -7.09 -11.19
C ALA A 404 -18.49 -7.71 -11.73
N VAL A 405 -17.49 -7.86 -10.87
CA VAL A 405 -16.17 -8.40 -11.19
C VAL A 405 -15.86 -9.56 -10.24
N ARG A 406 -15.33 -10.64 -10.78
CA ARG A 406 -14.77 -11.72 -9.98
C ARG A 406 -13.29 -11.85 -10.29
N PHE A 407 -12.45 -11.75 -9.26
CA PHE A 407 -11.05 -12.13 -9.36
C PHE A 407 -10.87 -13.59 -8.97
N SER A 408 -10.24 -14.38 -9.84
CA SER A 408 -10.02 -15.81 -9.58
C SER A 408 -8.73 -16.31 -10.26
N MET A 409 -8.35 -17.55 -9.98
CA MET A 409 -7.24 -18.21 -10.69
C MET A 409 -7.60 -18.62 -12.12
N SER A 410 -8.90 -18.57 -12.50
CA SER A 410 -9.36 -18.86 -13.86
C SER A 410 -9.02 -17.71 -14.82
N GLY A 411 -8.85 -18.04 -16.10
CA GLY A 411 -8.64 -17.07 -17.17
C GLY A 411 -9.77 -16.03 -17.29
N PHE A 412 -9.50 -14.97 -18.03
CA PHE A 412 -10.50 -13.95 -18.33
C PHE A 412 -11.69 -14.56 -19.07
N ARG A 413 -12.89 -14.20 -18.63
CA ARG A 413 -14.16 -14.54 -19.27
C ARG A 413 -15.17 -13.41 -19.08
N GLU A 414 -15.82 -13.00 -20.12
CA GLU A 414 -16.96 -12.10 -20.09
C GLU A 414 -18.27 -12.92 -20.07
N GLN A 415 -19.17 -12.53 -19.17
CA GLN A 415 -20.51 -13.10 -19.06
C GLN A 415 -21.53 -11.95 -19.09
N ASP A 416 -22.77 -12.23 -19.41
CA ASP A 416 -23.84 -11.23 -19.57
C ASP A 416 -23.98 -10.27 -18.36
N TRP A 417 -23.59 -10.70 -17.18
CA TRP A 417 -23.81 -9.95 -15.93
C TRP A 417 -22.55 -9.67 -15.13
N MET A 418 -21.41 -10.31 -15.45
CA MET A 418 -20.12 -10.11 -14.75
C MET A 418 -18.92 -10.43 -15.64
N ARG A 419 -17.76 -9.95 -15.23
CA ARG A 419 -16.48 -10.34 -15.79
C ARG A 419 -15.66 -11.13 -14.79
N ASN A 420 -15.08 -12.26 -15.24
CA ASN A 420 -14.04 -12.97 -14.49
C ASN A 420 -12.68 -12.47 -14.97
N VAL A 421 -11.92 -11.87 -14.09
CA VAL A 421 -10.57 -11.37 -14.35
C VAL A 421 -9.56 -12.22 -13.59
N PRO A 422 -8.49 -12.70 -14.22
CA PRO A 422 -7.45 -13.44 -13.52
C PRO A 422 -6.82 -12.59 -12.40
N LEU A 423 -6.51 -13.21 -11.26
CA LEU A 423 -5.88 -12.53 -10.13
C LEU A 423 -4.60 -11.78 -10.51
N TYR A 424 -3.82 -12.32 -11.43
CA TYR A 424 -2.60 -11.67 -11.91
C TYR A 424 -2.86 -10.48 -12.85
N ALA A 425 -4.09 -10.31 -13.36
CA ALA A 425 -4.47 -9.22 -14.27
C ALA A 425 -5.31 -8.13 -13.57
N ILE A 426 -5.30 -8.04 -12.25
CA ILE A 426 -5.90 -6.93 -11.49
C ILE A 426 -5.45 -5.55 -11.99
N PRO A 427 -4.19 -5.32 -12.40
CA PRO A 427 -3.74 -4.03 -12.95
C PRO A 427 -4.49 -3.59 -14.22
N SER A 428 -5.04 -4.53 -15.00
CA SER A 428 -5.79 -4.24 -16.23
C SER A 428 -7.23 -3.80 -15.92
N LYS A 429 -7.39 -2.53 -15.51
CA LYS A 429 -8.70 -1.96 -15.15
C LYS A 429 -9.72 -2.01 -16.30
N ALA A 430 -9.27 -1.95 -17.52
CA ALA A 430 -10.14 -2.03 -18.70
C ALA A 430 -10.86 -3.39 -18.81
N LEU A 431 -10.31 -4.44 -18.21
CA LEU A 431 -10.98 -5.74 -18.14
C LEU A 431 -12.11 -5.79 -17.09
N TRP A 432 -12.25 -4.78 -16.22
CA TRP A 432 -13.24 -4.81 -15.13
C TRP A 432 -14.59 -4.21 -15.51
N GLY A 433 -14.61 -3.26 -16.43
CA GLY A 433 -15.80 -2.51 -16.82
C GLY A 433 -16.28 -2.84 -18.23
N PRO A 434 -17.44 -2.32 -18.66
CA PRO A 434 -17.86 -2.38 -20.05
C PRO A 434 -16.81 -1.72 -20.94
N GLU A 435 -16.60 -2.28 -22.14
CA GLU A 435 -15.77 -1.61 -23.14
C GLU A 435 -16.37 -0.25 -23.47
N GLY A 436 -15.58 0.80 -23.26
CA GLY A 436 -15.73 2.10 -23.89
C GLY A 436 -16.94 2.92 -23.50
N GLU A 437 -16.74 3.92 -22.71
CA GLU A 437 -16.99 5.29 -23.11
C GLU A 437 -15.68 6.03 -22.85
N GLN A 438 -14.83 6.09 -23.88
CA GLN A 438 -13.71 7.02 -23.96
C GLN A 438 -14.24 8.41 -24.33
#